data_120156e704a08758e060be76f888a5b3
#
_entry.id   120156e704a08758e060be76f888a5b3
#
_cell.length_a   1.000
_cell.length_b   1.000
_cell.length_c   1.000
_cell.angle_alpha   90.00
_cell.angle_beta   90.00
_cell.angle_gamma   90.00
#
_symmetry.space_group_name_H-M   'P 1'
#
loop_
_entity.id
_entity.type
_entity.pdbx_description
1 polymer ?
#
loop_
_entity_poly.entity_id
_entity_poly.type
_entity_poly.pdbx_seq_one_letter_code
_entity_poly.pdbx_strand_id
1 'polypeptide(L)'
;MAPLKWTSKSLKKIQEELGRGGYKASPDSISKILREQLGYTLQVLKKTREGSSHEDRNAQFEHLNRKCGDFQDRRQPVISVDTKKKELVGDFKNAGREWQPKGQPEEVRSHDFEDKQLGKAIPYGVYDIGQNQGWVSVGMDHDTAQFAVQSIGSWWNQMGRLTYPEARELLITADAGGSNGYRTRLWKRELQRLADESGLTISVCHLPPGTSKWNKIEHRMFCHISQNWRGRPLISLETVVNLIANTQTSKGLTIQSVLDQGTYEKGIKISDEEMAGLNITPDDFHGEWNYSNRPRGTG
;
A
#
# COMPACT_ATOMS: atom_id res chain seq x y z
N MET A 1 39.98 -2.96 -17.09
CA MET A 1 38.88 -2.64 -16.14
C MET A 1 38.15 -1.40 -16.67
N ALA A 2 36.84 -1.43 -16.75
CA ALA A 2 36.10 -0.23 -17.10
C ALA A 2 36.24 0.79 -15.94
N PRO A 3 36.48 2.09 -16.20
CA PRO A 3 36.61 3.08 -15.16
C PRO A 3 35.32 3.15 -14.32
N LEU A 4 35.48 3.27 -13.00
CA LEU A 4 34.37 3.45 -12.07
C LEU A 4 33.60 4.73 -12.44
N LYS A 5 32.32 4.60 -12.81
CA LYS A 5 31.48 5.72 -13.24
C LYS A 5 30.55 6.26 -12.13
N TRP A 6 30.80 5.92 -10.86
CA TRP A 6 30.02 6.41 -9.73
C TRP A 6 30.86 6.45 -8.45
N THR A 7 30.43 7.24 -7.48
CA THR A 7 31.05 7.32 -6.15
C THR A 7 30.00 7.60 -5.09
N SER A 8 30.14 6.98 -3.91
CA SER A 8 29.35 7.26 -2.71
C SER A 8 30.11 8.19 -1.74
N LYS A 9 31.32 8.65 -2.10
CA LYS A 9 32.13 9.52 -1.25
C LYS A 9 31.49 10.88 -1.13
N SER A 10 31.58 11.47 0.06
CA SER A 10 31.23 12.88 0.25
C SER A 10 32.21 13.79 -0.49
N LEU A 11 31.79 14.98 -0.86
CA LEU A 11 32.65 15.98 -1.52
C LEU A 11 33.93 16.23 -0.70
N LYS A 12 33.84 16.23 0.64
CA LYS A 12 35.02 16.40 1.53
C LYS A 12 35.99 15.23 1.40
N LYS A 13 35.49 13.98 1.34
CA LYS A 13 36.35 12.80 1.13
C LYS A 13 37.01 12.82 -0.27
N ILE A 14 36.29 13.28 -1.30
CA ILE A 14 36.87 13.46 -2.64
C ILE A 14 37.97 14.52 -2.61
N GLN A 15 37.74 15.63 -1.92
CA GLN A 15 38.76 16.67 -1.72
C GLN A 15 40.03 16.11 -1.05
N GLU A 16 39.85 15.34 0.03
CA GLU A 16 40.97 14.71 0.74
C GLU A 16 41.80 13.78 -0.18
N GLU A 17 41.14 13.00 -1.00
CA GLU A 17 41.83 12.09 -1.95
C GLU A 17 42.51 12.82 -3.10
N LEU A 18 41.88 13.87 -3.64
CA LEU A 18 42.51 14.73 -4.62
C LEU A 18 43.78 15.41 -4.01
N GLY A 19 43.68 15.85 -2.75
CA GLY A 19 44.83 16.40 -2.00
C GLY A 19 45.99 15.43 -1.86
N ARG A 20 45.72 14.13 -1.62
CA ARG A 20 46.76 13.09 -1.61
C ARG A 20 47.41 12.89 -2.97
N GLY A 21 46.67 13.12 -4.05
CA GLY A 21 47.18 13.11 -5.42
C GLY A 21 47.85 14.43 -5.86
N GLY A 22 48.02 15.40 -4.97
CA GLY A 22 48.64 16.71 -5.27
C GLY A 22 47.68 17.75 -5.87
N TYR A 23 46.39 17.46 -5.98
CA TYR A 23 45.42 18.41 -6.54
C TYR A 23 44.68 19.17 -5.43
N LYS A 24 44.57 20.48 -5.59
CA LYS A 24 43.83 21.37 -4.69
C LYS A 24 42.49 21.75 -5.31
N ALA A 25 41.39 21.35 -4.69
CA ALA A 25 40.04 21.72 -5.11
C ALA A 25 39.14 21.92 -3.87
N SER A 26 38.26 22.92 -3.91
CA SER A 26 37.26 23.11 -2.87
C SER A 26 36.09 22.11 -3.09
N PRO A 27 35.28 21.77 -2.05
CA PRO A 27 34.06 20.97 -2.22
C PRO A 27 33.12 21.58 -3.25
N ASP A 28 33.01 22.91 -3.31
CA ASP A 28 32.13 23.59 -4.29
C ASP A 28 32.67 23.44 -5.72
N SER A 29 34.00 23.57 -5.91
CA SER A 29 34.61 23.32 -7.21
C SER A 29 34.41 21.87 -7.66
N ILE A 30 34.57 20.91 -6.74
CA ILE A 30 34.31 19.48 -7.03
C ILE A 30 32.84 19.26 -7.41
N SER A 31 31.91 19.87 -6.66
CA SER A 31 30.47 19.79 -6.96
C SER A 31 30.16 20.36 -8.36
N LYS A 32 30.75 21.50 -8.70
CA LYS A 32 30.59 22.13 -10.02
C LYS A 32 31.13 21.25 -11.15
N ILE A 33 32.32 20.70 -11.01
CA ILE A 33 32.91 19.78 -11.99
C ILE A 33 32.03 18.54 -12.16
N LEU A 34 31.57 17.93 -11.06
CA LEU A 34 30.70 16.74 -11.11
C LEU A 34 29.42 17.04 -11.89
N ARG A 35 28.77 18.18 -11.65
CA ARG A 35 27.48 18.52 -12.25
C ARG A 35 27.61 19.04 -13.68
N GLU A 36 28.49 20.01 -13.90
CA GLU A 36 28.51 20.75 -15.16
C GLU A 36 29.43 20.11 -16.21
N GLN A 37 30.55 19.50 -15.79
CA GLN A 37 31.49 18.91 -16.74
C GLN A 37 31.31 17.40 -16.89
N LEU A 38 31.00 16.69 -15.81
CA LEU A 38 30.87 15.23 -15.82
C LEU A 38 29.41 14.75 -15.85
N GLY A 39 28.41 15.63 -15.70
CA GLY A 39 26.99 15.28 -15.75
C GLY A 39 26.51 14.40 -14.60
N TYR A 40 27.20 14.43 -13.44
CA TYR A 40 26.82 13.64 -12.26
C TYR A 40 25.87 14.41 -11.35
N THR A 41 24.82 13.75 -10.90
CA THR A 41 23.93 14.27 -9.85
C THR A 41 23.66 13.17 -8.82
N LEU A 42 23.27 13.58 -7.61
CA LEU A 42 22.81 12.61 -6.62
C LEU A 42 21.51 11.94 -7.11
N GLN A 43 21.56 10.63 -7.24
CA GLN A 43 20.43 9.83 -7.69
C GLN A 43 20.04 8.81 -6.63
N VAL A 44 18.74 8.58 -6.49
CA VAL A 44 18.21 7.45 -5.72
C VAL A 44 17.97 6.26 -6.65
N LEU A 45 17.95 5.06 -6.09
CA LEU A 45 17.59 3.87 -6.85
C LEU A 45 16.17 4.01 -7.41
N LYS A 46 16.03 3.93 -8.72
CA LYS A 46 14.76 4.03 -9.43
C LYS A 46 14.19 2.63 -9.70
N LYS A 47 13.05 2.33 -9.10
CA LYS A 47 12.32 1.07 -9.34
C LYS A 47 11.64 1.11 -10.71
N THR A 48 12.35 0.77 -11.77
CA THR A 48 11.83 0.77 -13.16
C THR A 48 11.87 -0.59 -13.81
N ARG A 49 12.63 -1.54 -13.26
CA ARG A 49 12.70 -2.89 -13.80
C ARG A 49 11.48 -3.66 -13.29
N GLU A 50 10.51 -3.85 -14.15
CA GLU A 50 9.37 -4.76 -13.96
C GLU A 50 9.76 -6.12 -14.53
N GLY A 51 9.10 -7.18 -14.06
CA GLY A 51 9.19 -8.51 -14.68
C GLY A 51 8.57 -8.52 -16.09
N SER A 52 8.32 -9.71 -16.65
CA SER A 52 7.60 -9.84 -17.91
C SER A 52 6.25 -9.13 -17.83
N SER A 53 5.98 -8.26 -18.78
CA SER A 53 4.70 -7.58 -18.90
C SER A 53 3.70 -8.51 -19.60
N HIS A 54 2.48 -8.63 -19.06
CA HIS A 54 1.39 -9.30 -19.78
C HIS A 54 1.04 -8.49 -21.05
N GLU A 55 0.71 -9.16 -22.14
CA GLU A 55 0.36 -8.51 -23.41
C GLU A 55 -0.82 -7.54 -23.27
N ASP A 56 -1.84 -7.92 -22.49
CA ASP A 56 -3.03 -7.12 -22.26
C ASP A 56 -2.89 -6.10 -21.10
N ARG A 57 -1.67 -5.85 -20.64
CA ARG A 57 -1.42 -4.92 -19.52
C ARG A 57 -2.10 -3.57 -19.72
N ASN A 58 -1.95 -2.96 -20.89
CA ASN A 58 -2.54 -1.65 -21.15
C ASN A 58 -4.06 -1.73 -21.26
N ALA A 59 -4.57 -2.75 -21.95
CA ALA A 59 -6.01 -2.99 -22.09
C ALA A 59 -6.69 -3.19 -20.72
N GLN A 60 -6.03 -3.88 -19.76
CA GLN A 60 -6.55 -4.02 -18.40
C GLN A 60 -6.58 -2.68 -17.64
N PHE A 61 -5.57 -1.82 -17.79
CA PHE A 61 -5.61 -0.47 -17.19
C PHE A 61 -6.73 0.38 -17.79
N GLU A 62 -6.95 0.30 -19.09
CA GLU A 62 -8.05 1.01 -19.76
C GLU A 62 -9.40 0.50 -19.28
N HIS A 63 -9.57 -0.84 -19.19
CA HIS A 63 -10.78 -1.47 -18.65
C HIS A 63 -11.06 -1.02 -17.22
N LEU A 64 -10.05 -1.08 -16.34
CA LEU A 64 -10.15 -0.64 -14.95
C LEU A 64 -10.54 0.83 -14.84
N ASN A 65 -9.88 1.71 -15.61
CA ASN A 65 -10.16 3.14 -15.59
C ASN A 65 -11.58 3.44 -16.08
N ARG A 66 -12.04 2.78 -17.15
CA ARG A 66 -13.42 2.91 -17.65
C ARG A 66 -14.43 2.47 -16.58
N LYS A 67 -14.24 1.30 -15.95
CA LYS A 67 -15.11 0.84 -14.85
C LYS A 67 -15.12 1.80 -13.67
N CYS A 68 -13.97 2.35 -13.28
CA CYS A 68 -13.91 3.36 -12.23
C CYS A 68 -14.74 4.60 -12.58
N GLY A 69 -14.65 5.10 -13.82
CA GLY A 69 -15.47 6.22 -14.31
C GLY A 69 -16.95 5.89 -14.26
N ASP A 70 -17.37 4.77 -14.84
CA ASP A 70 -18.78 4.33 -14.87
C ASP A 70 -19.41 4.23 -13.48
N PHE A 71 -18.67 3.70 -12.48
CA PHE A 71 -19.16 3.63 -11.10
C PHE A 71 -19.28 5.01 -10.46
N GLN A 72 -18.27 5.89 -10.64
CA GLN A 72 -18.31 7.25 -10.12
C GLN A 72 -19.42 8.08 -10.74
N ASP A 73 -19.65 7.98 -12.04
CA ASP A 73 -20.73 8.67 -12.75
C ASP A 73 -22.12 8.27 -12.23
N ARG A 74 -22.26 6.98 -11.83
CA ARG A 74 -23.46 6.44 -11.18
C ARG A 74 -23.49 6.67 -9.67
N ARG A 75 -22.54 7.41 -9.10
CA ARG A 75 -22.40 7.67 -7.67
C ARG A 75 -22.24 6.39 -6.83
N GLN A 76 -21.67 5.36 -7.43
CA GLN A 76 -21.32 4.14 -6.70
C GLN A 76 -19.88 4.24 -6.15
N PRO A 77 -19.59 3.70 -4.96
CA PRO A 77 -18.27 3.75 -4.37
C PRO A 77 -17.23 3.00 -5.20
N VAL A 78 -16.04 3.59 -5.30
CA VAL A 78 -14.86 2.98 -5.90
C VAL A 78 -13.72 3.07 -4.91
N ILE A 79 -13.20 1.92 -4.48
CA ILE A 79 -12.10 1.83 -3.53
C ILE A 79 -10.86 1.18 -4.13
N SER A 80 -9.71 1.61 -3.64
CA SER A 80 -8.43 0.99 -3.90
C SER A 80 -7.92 0.37 -2.60
N VAL A 81 -7.57 -0.91 -2.62
CA VAL A 81 -7.20 -1.65 -1.41
C VAL A 81 -5.82 -2.28 -1.53
N ASP A 82 -5.11 -2.36 -0.41
CA ASP A 82 -3.84 -3.08 -0.32
C ASP A 82 -3.39 -3.21 1.14
N THR A 83 -2.43 -4.13 1.38
CA THR A 83 -1.68 -4.20 2.63
C THR A 83 -0.44 -3.32 2.54
N LYS A 84 -0.35 -2.30 3.41
CA LYS A 84 0.89 -1.54 3.55
C LYS A 84 2.00 -2.44 4.09
N LYS A 85 3.25 -2.15 3.71
CA LYS A 85 4.42 -2.83 4.28
C LYS A 85 4.23 -3.00 5.79
N LYS A 86 4.43 -4.23 6.28
CA LYS A 86 4.41 -4.57 7.71
C LYS A 86 5.55 -3.86 8.42
N GLU A 87 5.26 -3.28 9.58
CA GLU A 87 6.23 -2.53 10.36
C GLU A 87 6.49 -3.24 11.70
N LEU A 88 7.75 -3.26 12.11
CA LEU A 88 8.11 -3.73 13.45
C LEU A 88 7.54 -2.77 14.49
N VAL A 89 6.94 -3.32 15.54
CA VAL A 89 6.46 -2.56 16.68
C VAL A 89 7.52 -2.59 17.76
N GLY A 90 7.88 -1.43 18.27
CA GLY A 90 8.91 -1.27 19.28
C GLY A 90 9.84 -0.11 18.99
N ASP A 91 10.90 -0.08 19.76
CA ASP A 91 11.91 0.97 19.76
C ASP A 91 12.94 0.74 18.64
N PHE A 92 12.45 0.77 17.40
CA PHE A 92 13.25 0.54 16.20
C PHE A 92 13.44 1.83 15.39
N LYS A 93 14.58 1.91 14.70
CA LYS A 93 14.90 3.04 13.82
C LYS A 93 13.95 3.09 12.62
N ASN A 94 13.18 4.16 12.54
CA ASN A 94 12.42 4.48 11.34
C ASN A 94 13.18 5.47 10.46
N ALA A 95 13.03 5.33 9.14
CA ALA A 95 13.71 6.22 8.19
C ALA A 95 13.17 7.66 8.30
N GLY A 96 14.06 8.64 8.29
CA GLY A 96 13.69 10.06 8.34
C GLY A 96 14.48 10.84 9.36
N ARG A 97 14.05 12.08 9.61
CA ARG A 97 14.66 13.00 10.58
C ARG A 97 13.54 13.82 11.22
N GLU A 98 13.66 14.06 12.51
CA GLU A 98 12.85 15.01 13.27
C GLU A 98 13.73 16.08 13.91
N TRP A 99 13.11 17.19 14.25
CA TRP A 99 13.77 18.23 15.05
C TRP A 99 13.87 17.77 16.49
N GLN A 100 15.11 17.59 16.97
CA GLN A 100 15.44 17.20 18.32
C GLN A 100 16.47 18.22 18.89
N PRO A 101 16.60 18.37 20.20
CA PRO A 101 17.66 19.16 20.80
C PRO A 101 19.02 18.71 20.28
N LYS A 102 19.91 19.67 20.02
CA LYS A 102 21.25 19.38 19.49
C LYS A 102 22.04 18.46 20.43
N GLY A 103 22.45 17.31 19.89
CA GLY A 103 23.20 16.29 20.63
C GLY A 103 22.38 15.39 21.53
N GLN A 104 21.03 15.44 21.43
CA GLN A 104 20.10 14.61 22.18
C GLN A 104 19.14 13.89 21.21
N PRO A 105 19.64 13.02 20.30
CA PRO A 105 18.78 12.23 19.45
C PRO A 105 18.01 11.20 20.29
N GLU A 106 16.81 10.84 19.85
CA GLU A 106 16.10 9.71 20.42
C GLU A 106 16.91 8.41 20.14
N GLU A 107 17.21 7.67 21.20
CA GLU A 107 17.96 6.42 21.12
C GLU A 107 17.02 5.26 20.83
N VAL A 108 17.40 4.37 19.93
CA VAL A 108 16.63 3.20 19.51
C VAL A 108 17.52 1.97 19.49
N ARG A 109 16.92 0.77 19.39
CA ARG A 109 17.65 -0.50 19.35
C ARG A 109 18.66 -0.52 18.19
N SER A 110 19.83 -1.09 18.42
CA SER A 110 20.89 -1.23 17.40
C SER A 110 20.56 -2.24 16.31
N HIS A 111 19.65 -3.17 16.57
CA HIS A 111 19.25 -4.25 15.68
C HIS A 111 17.74 -4.34 15.54
N ASP A 112 17.26 -4.55 14.30
CA ASP A 112 15.85 -4.66 13.95
C ASP A 112 15.34 -6.11 14.10
N PHE A 113 15.56 -6.73 15.28
CA PHE A 113 14.97 -8.04 15.60
C PHE A 113 13.55 -7.87 16.12
N GLU A 114 12.62 -8.63 15.52
CA GLU A 114 11.24 -8.62 15.95
C GLU A 114 11.10 -8.94 17.45
N ASP A 115 10.41 -8.05 18.15
CA ASP A 115 10.05 -8.30 19.53
C ASP A 115 8.86 -9.28 19.55
N LYS A 116 9.05 -10.45 20.18
CA LYS A 116 8.04 -11.51 20.19
C LYS A 116 6.75 -11.14 20.93
N GLN A 117 6.79 -10.13 21.82
CA GLN A 117 5.64 -9.67 22.58
C GLN A 117 4.89 -8.56 21.82
N LEU A 118 5.62 -7.68 21.13
CA LEU A 118 5.05 -6.56 20.39
C LEU A 118 4.70 -6.92 18.94
N GLY A 119 5.42 -7.87 18.33
CA GLY A 119 5.16 -8.37 16.99
C GLY A 119 5.32 -7.31 15.89
N LYS A 120 4.43 -7.39 14.92
CA LYS A 120 4.37 -6.49 13.76
C LYS A 120 2.99 -5.88 13.61
N ALA A 121 2.94 -4.62 13.25
CA ALA A 121 1.73 -4.00 12.74
C ALA A 121 1.52 -4.38 11.26
N ILE A 122 0.30 -4.78 10.93
CA ILE A 122 -0.13 -5.15 9.57
C ILE A 122 -1.24 -4.17 9.15
N PRO A 123 -0.90 -3.00 8.60
CA PRO A 123 -1.91 -2.05 8.19
C PRO A 123 -2.54 -2.47 6.86
N TYR A 124 -3.82 -2.81 6.85
CA TYR A 124 -4.61 -3.00 5.65
C TYR A 124 -5.42 -1.73 5.37
N GLY A 125 -5.25 -1.18 4.18
CA GLY A 125 -5.85 0.08 3.79
C GLY A 125 -7.00 -0.08 2.80
N VAL A 126 -7.99 0.78 2.97
CA VAL A 126 -9.09 1.02 2.03
C VAL A 126 -9.09 2.50 1.70
N TYR A 127 -8.84 2.86 0.45
CA TYR A 127 -8.84 4.23 -0.01
C TYR A 127 -10.03 4.49 -0.94
N ASP A 128 -10.94 5.35 -0.50
CA ASP A 128 -12.06 5.82 -1.31
C ASP A 128 -11.55 6.84 -2.34
N ILE A 129 -11.60 6.45 -3.61
CA ILE A 129 -11.07 7.24 -4.71
C ILE A 129 -11.92 8.49 -4.96
N GLY A 130 -13.24 8.38 -4.77
CA GLY A 130 -14.18 9.48 -4.99
C GLY A 130 -14.12 10.55 -3.92
N GLN A 131 -13.99 10.15 -2.66
CA GLN A 131 -14.00 11.05 -1.50
C GLN A 131 -12.61 11.49 -1.05
N ASN A 132 -11.53 10.87 -1.56
CA ASN A 132 -10.17 11.10 -1.07
C ASN A 132 -10.06 10.84 0.45
N GLN A 133 -10.70 9.76 0.91
CA GLN A 133 -10.71 9.35 2.31
C GLN A 133 -10.13 7.94 2.46
N GLY A 134 -9.52 7.69 3.61
CA GLY A 134 -8.91 6.41 3.92
C GLY A 134 -9.47 5.77 5.19
N TRP A 135 -9.49 4.45 5.18
CA TRP A 135 -9.65 3.59 6.34
C TRP A 135 -8.45 2.67 6.44
N VAL A 136 -7.94 2.47 7.65
CA VAL A 136 -6.86 1.50 7.89
C VAL A 136 -7.18 0.67 9.11
N SER A 137 -7.31 -0.65 8.91
CA SER A 137 -7.28 -1.63 10.00
C SER A 137 -5.84 -2.04 10.28
N VAL A 138 -5.38 -1.85 11.51
CA VAL A 138 -4.04 -2.28 11.94
C VAL A 138 -4.17 -3.64 12.60
N GLY A 139 -3.86 -4.71 11.87
CA GLY A 139 -3.85 -6.07 12.37
C GLY A 139 -2.56 -6.41 13.11
N MET A 140 -2.62 -7.43 13.95
CA MET A 140 -1.51 -7.93 14.78
C MET A 140 -1.13 -9.38 14.45
N ASP A 141 -2.02 -10.10 13.81
CA ASP A 141 -1.90 -11.54 13.60
C ASP A 141 -1.39 -11.88 12.20
N HIS A 142 -2.27 -12.00 11.23
CA HIS A 142 -1.91 -12.48 9.90
C HIS A 142 -2.57 -11.65 8.78
N ASP A 143 -1.79 -11.41 7.73
CA ASP A 143 -2.26 -10.81 6.50
C ASP A 143 -2.94 -11.89 5.63
N THR A 144 -4.23 -12.08 5.87
CA THR A 144 -5.06 -13.08 5.19
C THR A 144 -6.18 -12.42 4.40
N ALA A 145 -6.80 -13.17 3.49
CA ALA A 145 -7.97 -12.69 2.75
C ALA A 145 -9.17 -12.38 3.68
N GLN A 146 -9.30 -13.09 4.80
CA GLN A 146 -10.31 -12.79 5.81
C GLN A 146 -10.08 -11.41 6.44
N PHE A 147 -8.85 -11.12 6.86
CA PHE A 147 -8.49 -9.81 7.41
C PHE A 147 -8.70 -8.69 6.39
N ALA A 148 -8.32 -8.93 5.13
CA ALA A 148 -8.52 -7.98 4.05
C ALA A 148 -10.00 -7.62 3.85
N VAL A 149 -10.88 -8.62 3.72
CA VAL A 149 -12.32 -8.40 3.52
C VAL A 149 -12.99 -7.85 4.77
N GLN A 150 -12.56 -8.28 5.97
CA GLN A 150 -13.03 -7.70 7.23
C GLN A 150 -12.73 -6.19 7.29
N SER A 151 -11.53 -5.78 6.83
CA SER A 151 -11.15 -4.37 6.77
C SER A 151 -12.02 -3.57 5.80
N ILE A 152 -12.38 -4.17 4.65
CA ILE A 152 -13.32 -3.56 3.68
C ILE A 152 -14.72 -3.45 4.27
N GLY A 153 -15.20 -4.49 4.97
CA GLY A 153 -16.47 -4.47 5.67
C GLY A 153 -16.53 -3.41 6.78
N SER A 154 -15.44 -3.24 7.52
CA SER A 154 -15.32 -2.20 8.54
C SER A 154 -15.39 -0.80 7.92
N TRP A 155 -14.65 -0.56 6.84
CA TRP A 155 -14.76 0.69 6.07
C TRP A 155 -16.21 0.94 5.61
N TRP A 156 -16.87 -0.08 5.02
CA TRP A 156 -18.24 0.05 4.55
C TRP A 156 -19.18 0.44 5.69
N ASN A 157 -19.09 -0.24 6.82
CA ASN A 157 -19.97 -0.02 7.96
C ASN A 157 -19.74 1.33 8.66
N GLN A 158 -18.50 1.82 8.71
CA GLN A 158 -18.15 3.03 9.46
C GLN A 158 -18.16 4.30 8.58
N MET A 159 -17.87 4.18 7.30
CA MET A 159 -17.71 5.32 6.39
C MET A 159 -18.57 5.17 5.13
N GLY A 160 -18.43 4.03 4.42
CA GLY A 160 -18.99 3.86 3.10
C GLY A 160 -20.49 4.04 3.04
N ARG A 161 -21.25 3.31 3.84
CA ARG A 161 -22.72 3.38 3.84
C ARG A 161 -23.29 4.74 4.25
N LEU A 162 -22.53 5.52 5.03
CA LEU A 162 -22.92 6.87 5.42
C LEU A 162 -22.70 7.87 4.27
N THR A 163 -21.63 7.65 3.52
CA THR A 163 -21.25 8.49 2.37
C THR A 163 -22.09 8.17 1.14
N TYR A 164 -22.44 6.89 0.96
CA TYR A 164 -23.15 6.37 -0.22
C TYR A 164 -24.43 5.63 0.20
N PRO A 165 -25.44 6.33 0.78
CA PRO A 165 -26.65 5.67 1.32
C PRO A 165 -27.49 4.95 0.26
N GLU A 166 -27.38 5.36 -0.99
CA GLU A 166 -28.12 4.77 -2.13
C GLU A 166 -27.29 3.76 -2.95
N ALA A 167 -26.08 3.41 -2.46
CA ALA A 167 -25.24 2.48 -3.19
C ALA A 167 -25.86 1.07 -3.26
N ARG A 168 -25.77 0.48 -4.44
CA ARG A 168 -26.14 -0.89 -4.73
C ARG A 168 -24.95 -1.73 -5.14
N GLU A 169 -23.88 -1.06 -5.50
CA GLU A 169 -22.67 -1.67 -6.05
C GLU A 169 -21.43 -1.07 -5.37
N LEU A 170 -20.36 -1.85 -5.30
CA LEU A 170 -19.05 -1.42 -4.85
C LEU A 170 -18.01 -1.91 -5.86
N LEU A 171 -17.14 -1.03 -6.34
CA LEU A 171 -15.98 -1.43 -7.13
C LEU A 171 -14.71 -1.42 -6.28
N ILE A 172 -14.03 -2.55 -6.26
CA ILE A 172 -12.75 -2.74 -5.60
C ILE A 172 -11.65 -2.83 -6.66
N THR A 173 -10.64 -1.97 -6.57
CA THR A 173 -9.40 -2.10 -7.33
C THR A 173 -8.31 -2.65 -6.41
N ALA A 174 -7.66 -3.73 -6.79
CA ALA A 174 -6.72 -4.46 -5.96
C ALA A 174 -5.51 -4.96 -6.75
N ASP A 175 -4.41 -5.25 -6.06
CA ASP A 175 -3.26 -5.90 -6.67
C ASP A 175 -3.59 -7.34 -7.12
N ALA A 176 -2.80 -7.86 -8.05
CA ALA A 176 -2.96 -9.22 -8.55
C ALA A 176 -2.50 -10.31 -7.56
N GLY A 177 -1.76 -9.94 -6.51
CA GLY A 177 -1.16 -10.85 -5.52
C GLY A 177 -1.51 -10.51 -4.08
N GLY A 178 -0.90 -11.23 -3.14
CA GLY A 178 -1.13 -11.02 -1.71
C GLY A 178 -2.44 -11.60 -1.20
N SER A 179 -2.92 -11.06 -0.08
CA SER A 179 -4.17 -11.48 0.59
C SER A 179 -5.41 -11.24 -0.28
N ASN A 180 -5.37 -10.24 -1.13
CA ASN A 180 -6.43 -9.86 -2.07
C ASN A 180 -6.17 -10.31 -3.53
N GLY A 181 -5.25 -11.28 -3.74
CA GLY A 181 -4.88 -11.74 -5.08
C GLY A 181 -6.02 -12.49 -5.80
N TYR A 182 -6.09 -12.34 -7.13
CA TYR A 182 -7.15 -12.91 -7.97
C TYR A 182 -7.22 -14.45 -7.95
N ARG A 183 -6.10 -15.12 -7.64
CA ARG A 183 -6.02 -16.58 -7.51
C ARG A 183 -6.48 -17.10 -6.16
N THR A 184 -6.67 -16.22 -5.17
CA THR A 184 -6.98 -16.58 -3.80
C THR A 184 -8.46 -16.94 -3.67
N ARG A 185 -8.78 -18.22 -3.55
CA ARG A 185 -10.18 -18.70 -3.40
C ARG A 185 -10.83 -18.14 -2.13
N LEU A 186 -10.06 -18.06 -1.04
CA LEU A 186 -10.54 -17.49 0.23
C LEU A 186 -10.99 -16.03 0.06
N TRP A 187 -10.27 -15.21 -0.71
CA TRP A 187 -10.67 -13.86 -1.04
C TRP A 187 -12.05 -13.80 -1.69
N LYS A 188 -12.30 -14.66 -2.68
CA LYS A 188 -13.59 -14.73 -3.40
C LYS A 188 -14.73 -15.16 -2.48
N ARG A 189 -14.48 -16.15 -1.59
CA ARG A 189 -15.46 -16.59 -0.59
C ARG A 189 -15.80 -15.48 0.41
N GLU A 190 -14.80 -14.80 0.94
CA GLU A 190 -15.03 -13.72 1.90
C GLU A 190 -15.75 -12.53 1.26
N LEU A 191 -15.44 -12.20 0.00
CA LEU A 191 -16.20 -11.17 -0.75
C LEU A 191 -17.67 -11.59 -0.95
N GLN A 192 -17.95 -12.88 -1.18
CA GLN A 192 -19.32 -13.35 -1.22
C GLN A 192 -20.04 -13.14 0.11
N ARG A 193 -19.36 -13.46 1.22
CA ARG A 193 -19.92 -13.19 2.56
C ARG A 193 -20.22 -11.70 2.75
N LEU A 194 -19.28 -10.83 2.38
CA LEU A 194 -19.48 -9.39 2.47
C LEU A 194 -20.63 -8.90 1.56
N ALA A 195 -20.77 -9.46 0.34
CA ALA A 195 -21.88 -9.13 -0.54
C ALA A 195 -23.23 -9.52 0.08
N ASP A 196 -23.31 -10.73 0.65
CA ASP A 196 -24.51 -11.21 1.33
C ASP A 196 -24.89 -10.36 2.55
N GLU A 197 -23.90 -9.95 3.35
CA GLU A 197 -24.10 -9.13 4.57
C GLU A 197 -24.46 -7.67 4.24
N SER A 198 -23.85 -7.10 3.21
CA SER A 198 -24.04 -5.68 2.86
C SER A 198 -25.21 -5.44 1.89
N GLY A 199 -25.63 -6.46 1.17
CA GLY A 199 -26.59 -6.35 0.06
C GLY A 199 -26.00 -5.73 -1.21
N LEU A 200 -24.70 -5.47 -1.26
CA LEU A 200 -24.02 -4.87 -2.40
C LEU A 200 -23.57 -5.91 -3.42
N THR A 201 -23.71 -5.59 -4.70
CA THR A 201 -22.94 -6.28 -5.74
C THR A 201 -21.49 -5.77 -5.68
N ILE A 202 -20.55 -6.65 -5.35
CA ILE A 202 -19.12 -6.29 -5.20
C ILE A 202 -18.39 -6.70 -6.47
N SER A 203 -17.98 -5.71 -7.25
CA SER A 203 -17.14 -5.89 -8.43
C SER A 203 -15.67 -5.70 -8.08
N VAL A 204 -14.81 -6.56 -8.62
CA VAL A 204 -13.36 -6.49 -8.44
C VAL A 204 -12.68 -6.32 -9.79
N CYS A 205 -11.74 -5.39 -9.85
CA CYS A 205 -10.80 -5.26 -10.97
C CYS A 205 -9.38 -5.33 -10.41
N HIS A 206 -8.66 -6.41 -10.74
CA HIS A 206 -7.26 -6.53 -10.36
C HIS A 206 -6.36 -5.77 -11.32
N LEU A 207 -5.34 -5.12 -10.77
CA LEU A 207 -4.26 -4.58 -11.57
C LEU A 207 -3.53 -5.72 -12.30
N PRO A 208 -2.98 -5.47 -13.48
CA PRO A 208 -2.17 -6.48 -14.18
C PRO A 208 -1.03 -6.99 -13.30
N PRO A 209 -0.65 -8.28 -13.40
CA PRO A 209 0.46 -8.82 -12.63
C PRO A 209 1.75 -8.01 -12.77
N GLY A 210 2.47 -7.80 -11.67
CA GLY A 210 3.73 -7.03 -11.63
C GLY A 210 3.55 -5.51 -11.65
N THR A 211 2.34 -4.99 -11.51
CA THR A 211 2.05 -3.54 -11.59
C THR A 211 1.59 -2.92 -10.27
N SER A 212 1.84 -3.56 -9.14
CA SER A 212 1.44 -3.09 -7.80
C SER A 212 1.81 -1.63 -7.51
N LYS A 213 2.96 -1.18 -8.03
CA LYS A 213 3.39 0.22 -7.88
C LYS A 213 2.41 1.25 -8.47
N TRP A 214 1.45 0.82 -9.31
CA TRP A 214 0.42 1.68 -9.90
C TRP A 214 -0.89 1.67 -9.13
N ASN A 215 -0.98 0.89 -8.04
CA ASN A 215 -2.13 0.89 -7.17
C ASN A 215 -2.34 2.29 -6.58
N LYS A 216 -3.55 2.84 -6.72
CA LYS A 216 -3.83 4.24 -6.32
C LYS A 216 -3.60 4.48 -4.84
N ILE A 217 -3.92 3.51 -4.00
CA ILE A 217 -3.75 3.61 -2.55
C ILE A 217 -2.28 3.89 -2.16
N GLU A 218 -1.30 3.32 -2.88
CA GLU A 218 0.12 3.53 -2.62
C GLU A 218 0.52 5.00 -2.76
N HIS A 219 0.03 5.66 -3.80
CA HIS A 219 0.39 7.04 -4.13
C HIS A 219 -0.51 8.10 -3.50
N ARG A 220 -1.72 7.71 -3.09
CA ARG A 220 -2.71 8.63 -2.57
C ARG A 220 -2.86 8.59 -1.06
N MET A 221 -2.49 7.47 -0.42
CA MET A 221 -2.64 7.29 1.02
C MET A 221 -1.36 6.76 1.69
N PHE A 222 -0.82 5.61 1.29
CA PHE A 222 0.31 4.98 1.98
C PHE A 222 1.59 5.80 1.96
N CYS A 223 1.86 6.53 0.87
CA CYS A 223 3.01 7.44 0.82
C CYS A 223 2.91 8.53 1.89
N HIS A 224 1.72 9.06 2.17
CA HIS A 224 1.49 10.09 3.18
C HIS A 224 1.60 9.54 4.60
N ILE A 225 1.07 8.33 4.84
CA ILE A 225 1.28 7.61 6.11
C ILE A 225 2.78 7.43 6.35
N SER A 226 3.52 6.96 5.35
CA SER A 226 4.96 6.75 5.46
C SER A 226 5.73 8.05 5.71
N GLN A 227 5.26 9.19 5.20
CA GLN A 227 5.82 10.49 5.49
C GLN A 227 5.52 10.96 6.91
N ASN A 228 4.31 10.70 7.40
CA ASN A 228 3.86 11.16 8.71
C ASN A 228 4.60 10.51 9.88
N TRP A 229 5.04 9.27 9.74
CA TRP A 229 5.78 8.58 10.81
C TRP A 229 7.30 8.49 10.60
N ARG A 230 7.83 9.23 9.62
CA ARG A 230 9.28 9.26 9.38
C ARG A 230 10.02 9.86 10.57
N GLY A 231 11.11 9.18 10.96
CA GLY A 231 11.96 9.63 12.05
C GLY A 231 11.44 9.31 13.44
N ARG A 232 10.26 8.66 13.56
CA ARG A 232 9.68 8.26 14.85
C ARG A 232 9.71 6.75 15.02
N PRO A 233 10.13 6.21 16.16
CA PRO A 233 9.95 4.80 16.46
C PRO A 233 8.47 4.47 16.65
N LEU A 234 8.04 3.32 16.14
CA LEU A 234 6.67 2.82 16.26
C LEU A 234 6.53 1.98 17.53
N ILE A 235 6.61 2.63 18.68
CA ILE A 235 6.79 2.00 20.00
C ILE A 235 5.64 1.10 20.45
N SER A 236 4.44 1.29 19.91
CA SER A 236 3.25 0.48 20.21
C SER A 236 2.27 0.48 19.03
N LEU A 237 1.34 -0.48 19.03
CA LEU A 237 0.25 -0.53 18.05
C LEU A 237 -0.65 0.71 18.13
N GLU A 238 -0.87 1.23 19.33
CA GLU A 238 -1.62 2.47 19.53
C GLU A 238 -0.92 3.65 18.87
N THR A 239 0.41 3.74 19.00
CA THR A 239 1.23 4.75 18.30
C THR A 239 1.05 4.64 16.78
N VAL A 240 1.07 3.41 16.22
CA VAL A 240 0.85 3.19 14.79
C VAL A 240 -0.54 3.66 14.36
N VAL A 241 -1.59 3.26 15.08
CA VAL A 241 -2.99 3.67 14.80
C VAL A 241 -3.13 5.19 14.84
N ASN A 242 -2.59 5.84 15.87
CA ASN A 242 -2.67 7.29 16.04
C ASN A 242 -1.90 8.04 14.94
N LEU A 243 -0.71 7.59 14.55
CA LEU A 243 0.06 8.21 13.47
C LEU A 243 -0.65 8.05 12.12
N ILE A 244 -1.30 6.92 11.87
CA ILE A 244 -2.11 6.72 10.66
C ILE A 244 -3.31 7.66 10.67
N ALA A 245 -4.08 7.69 11.75
CA ALA A 245 -5.29 8.51 11.87
C ALA A 245 -5.00 10.02 11.77
N ASN A 246 -3.85 10.47 12.25
CA ASN A 246 -3.41 11.87 12.16
C ASN A 246 -2.79 12.24 10.80
N THR A 247 -2.77 11.32 9.84
CA THR A 247 -2.24 11.61 8.50
C THR A 247 -3.24 12.43 7.70
N GLN A 248 -2.86 13.64 7.34
CA GLN A 248 -3.65 14.58 6.55
C GLN A 248 -2.80 15.22 5.45
N THR A 249 -3.45 15.71 4.41
CA THR A 249 -2.78 16.45 3.34
C THR A 249 -3.51 17.74 3.02
N SER A 250 -2.78 18.71 2.45
CA SER A 250 -3.39 19.96 1.95
C SER A 250 -4.41 19.74 0.83
N LYS A 251 -4.45 18.54 0.23
CA LYS A 251 -5.42 18.15 -0.79
C LYS A 251 -6.67 17.47 -0.20
N GLY A 252 -6.83 17.49 1.13
CA GLY A 252 -8.03 17.02 1.81
C GLY A 252 -8.08 15.53 2.13
N LEU A 253 -6.96 14.79 2.01
CA LEU A 253 -6.92 13.41 2.50
C LEU A 253 -7.15 13.39 4.02
N THR A 254 -8.06 12.55 4.47
CA THR A 254 -8.27 12.21 5.88
C THR A 254 -8.33 10.70 6.03
N ILE A 255 -7.86 10.18 7.16
CA ILE A 255 -7.79 8.73 7.39
C ILE A 255 -8.40 8.41 8.76
N GLN A 256 -9.27 7.42 8.79
CA GLN A 256 -9.67 6.77 10.04
C GLN A 256 -8.86 5.48 10.21
N SER A 257 -8.42 5.20 11.41
CA SER A 257 -7.64 3.99 11.70
C SER A 257 -8.08 3.36 13.01
N VAL A 258 -8.12 2.04 13.02
CA VAL A 258 -8.49 1.24 14.19
C VAL A 258 -7.52 0.07 14.36
N LEU A 259 -7.35 -0.37 15.62
CA LEU A 259 -6.67 -1.62 15.91
C LEU A 259 -7.66 -2.78 15.66
N ASP A 260 -7.27 -3.73 14.83
CA ASP A 260 -7.99 -4.98 14.64
C ASP A 260 -7.38 -6.05 15.53
N GLN A 261 -8.15 -6.51 16.51
CA GLN A 261 -7.77 -7.55 17.47
C GLN A 261 -8.25 -8.94 17.05
N GLY A 262 -8.78 -9.08 15.85
CA GLY A 262 -9.22 -10.35 15.28
C GLY A 262 -8.06 -11.32 15.06
N THR A 263 -8.39 -12.61 15.17
CA THR A 263 -7.46 -13.69 14.85
C THR A 263 -7.84 -14.29 13.51
N TYR A 264 -6.86 -14.43 12.63
CA TYR A 264 -7.05 -14.86 11.25
C TYR A 264 -6.20 -16.08 10.92
N GLU A 265 -6.85 -17.21 10.75
CA GLU A 265 -6.17 -18.48 10.49
C GLU A 265 -5.52 -18.49 9.09
N LYS A 266 -4.28 -19.02 9.03
CA LYS A 266 -3.57 -19.25 7.77
C LYS A 266 -3.95 -20.59 7.14
N GLY A 267 -3.83 -20.65 5.81
CA GLY A 267 -3.88 -21.92 5.10
C GLY A 267 -5.29 -22.49 4.94
N ILE A 268 -6.33 -21.70 5.19
CA ILE A 268 -7.73 -22.12 4.92
C ILE A 268 -7.85 -22.48 3.45
N LYS A 269 -8.27 -23.71 3.20
CA LYS A 269 -8.50 -24.23 1.85
C LYS A 269 -9.99 -24.17 1.55
N ILE A 270 -10.33 -23.68 0.37
CA ILE A 270 -11.69 -23.62 -0.15
C ILE A 270 -11.84 -24.70 -1.22
N SER A 271 -12.82 -25.57 -1.03
CA SER A 271 -13.08 -26.69 -1.94
C SER A 271 -13.69 -26.22 -3.27
N ASP A 272 -13.77 -27.13 -4.25
CA ASP A 272 -14.42 -26.83 -5.52
C ASP A 272 -15.93 -26.67 -5.35
N GLU A 273 -16.54 -27.43 -4.42
CA GLU A 273 -17.95 -27.32 -4.06
C GLU A 273 -18.27 -25.95 -3.42
N GLU A 274 -17.44 -25.49 -2.49
CA GLU A 274 -17.58 -24.15 -1.91
C GLU A 274 -17.47 -23.07 -3.00
N MET A 275 -16.51 -23.20 -3.91
CA MET A 275 -16.36 -22.26 -5.03
C MET A 275 -17.56 -22.27 -5.98
N ALA A 276 -18.12 -23.43 -6.27
CA ALA A 276 -19.32 -23.57 -7.13
C ALA A 276 -20.56 -22.95 -6.49
N GLY A 277 -20.61 -22.88 -5.15
CA GLY A 277 -21.70 -22.24 -4.39
C GLY A 277 -21.62 -20.71 -4.31
N LEU A 278 -20.60 -20.08 -4.88
CA LEU A 278 -20.47 -18.63 -4.88
C LEU A 278 -21.23 -18.02 -6.07
N ASN A 279 -21.88 -16.87 -5.83
CA ASN A 279 -22.59 -16.12 -6.87
C ASN A 279 -21.63 -15.13 -7.59
N ILE A 280 -20.61 -15.71 -8.23
CA ILE A 280 -19.58 -14.95 -8.95
C ILE A 280 -19.89 -14.95 -10.44
N THR A 281 -19.91 -13.75 -11.03
CA THR A 281 -20.01 -13.56 -12.48
C THR A 281 -18.68 -13.00 -12.98
N PRO A 282 -17.91 -13.75 -13.79
CA PRO A 282 -16.73 -13.22 -14.45
C PRO A 282 -17.11 -12.16 -15.49
N ASP A 283 -16.23 -11.20 -15.72
CA ASP A 283 -16.36 -10.24 -16.81
C ASP A 283 -15.95 -10.90 -18.13
N ASP A 284 -16.44 -10.40 -19.26
CA ASP A 284 -16.06 -10.89 -20.59
C ASP A 284 -14.59 -10.63 -20.90
N PHE A 285 -14.03 -9.57 -20.32
CA PHE A 285 -12.63 -9.22 -20.46
C PHE A 285 -11.85 -9.67 -19.22
N HIS A 286 -10.99 -10.66 -19.36
CA HIS A 286 -10.17 -11.22 -18.28
C HIS A 286 -10.97 -11.50 -17.00
N GLY A 287 -11.94 -12.44 -17.11
CA GLY A 287 -12.81 -12.83 -16.01
C GLY A 287 -12.08 -13.36 -14.76
N GLU A 288 -10.82 -13.78 -14.89
CA GLU A 288 -9.94 -14.11 -13.77
C GLU A 288 -9.49 -12.88 -12.99
N TRP A 289 -9.36 -11.72 -13.64
CA TRP A 289 -8.98 -10.44 -13.03
C TRP A 289 -10.17 -9.54 -12.72
N ASN A 290 -11.25 -9.72 -13.49
CA ASN A 290 -12.44 -8.87 -13.44
C ASN A 290 -13.67 -9.73 -13.19
N TYR A 291 -14.34 -9.56 -12.07
CA TYR A 291 -15.53 -10.34 -11.71
C TYR A 291 -16.38 -9.60 -10.69
N SER A 292 -17.61 -10.08 -10.50
CA SER A 292 -18.54 -9.52 -9.53
C SER A 292 -19.13 -10.62 -8.65
N ASN A 293 -19.16 -10.41 -7.34
CA ASN A 293 -19.91 -11.19 -6.37
C ASN A 293 -21.27 -10.52 -6.14
N ARG A 294 -22.35 -11.23 -6.41
CA ARG A 294 -23.71 -10.74 -6.15
C ARG A 294 -24.24 -11.33 -4.84
N PRO A 295 -25.03 -10.56 -4.06
CA PRO A 295 -25.70 -11.13 -2.91
C PRO A 295 -26.52 -12.36 -3.31
N ARG A 296 -26.44 -13.39 -2.50
CA ARG A 296 -27.35 -14.54 -2.61
C ARG A 296 -28.64 -14.11 -1.94
N GLY A 297 -29.79 -14.25 -2.62
CA GLY A 297 -31.08 -13.90 -2.01
C GLY A 297 -31.22 -14.61 -0.67
N THR A 298 -31.71 -13.90 0.34
CA THR A 298 -32.21 -14.52 1.57
C THR A 298 -33.39 -15.39 1.16
N GLY A 299 -33.16 -16.72 1.06
CA GLY A 299 -34.20 -17.70 0.82
C GLY A 299 -35.24 -17.72 1.95
#